data_a63de7b49eb30af7c1f1314fbc22b780
#
_entry.id   a63de7b49eb30af7c1f1314fbc22b780
#
_cell.length_a   1.000
_cell.length_b   1.000
_cell.length_c   1.000
_cell.angle_alpha   90.00
_cell.angle_beta   90.00
_cell.angle_gamma   90.00
#
_symmetry.space_group_name_H-M   'P 1'
#
loop_
_entity.id
_entity.type
_entity.pdbx_description
1 polymer ?
#
loop_
_entity_poly.entity_id
_entity_poly.type
_entity_poly.pdbx_seq_one_letter_code
_entity_poly.pdbx_strand_id
1 'polypeptide(L)'
;MASVSVVVAYCDSDLAWLTHYVHQLATLTRVVPTVTIYSKCGKESTARALFDASDSLNASVISLPNTGRNDHTYAHHVRTHYHSLQDVMIFIKDTYNPNHRQTGLWRLFDNVRAVESVYGEVVSLGFACLYSADGRENKHGRVRMHSVWHNWDNLRGFHLANYFGSGADFRSAVRPLGRWFDRIRSDIVEPIEPPGKLWPVCYGGNFGATRERIQAVPEALWERIRLALTRADNIEEGHYVERIWAGLLNPRLSPQDETLLVDHRFDNIFNFFRGAGDMNKCDCATRTLHGKNNTEPPP
;
A
#
# COMPACT_ATOMS: atom_id res chain seq x y z
N MET A 1 17.04 -17.99 -4.81
CA MET A 1 15.62 -17.82 -4.43
C MET A 1 15.54 -16.54 -3.62
N ALA A 2 14.52 -15.70 -3.90
CA ALA A 2 14.35 -14.45 -3.16
C ALA A 2 13.82 -14.72 -1.75
N SER A 3 14.43 -14.09 -0.75
CA SER A 3 13.93 -14.11 0.61
C SER A 3 12.66 -13.26 0.76
N VAL A 4 11.70 -13.70 1.58
CA VAL A 4 10.40 -13.04 1.73
C VAL A 4 10.12 -12.76 3.21
N SER A 5 9.61 -11.55 3.50
CA SER A 5 9.12 -11.19 4.82
C SER A 5 7.68 -10.68 4.75
N VAL A 6 6.88 -11.07 5.72
CA VAL A 6 5.51 -10.56 5.94
C VAL A 6 5.50 -9.74 7.23
N VAL A 7 5.14 -8.47 7.11
CA VAL A 7 5.05 -7.51 8.21
C VAL A 7 3.60 -7.22 8.50
N VAL A 8 3.14 -7.55 9.71
CA VAL A 8 1.74 -7.41 10.10
C VAL A 8 1.58 -6.32 11.17
N ALA A 9 0.73 -5.34 10.86
CA ALA A 9 0.25 -4.39 11.87
C ALA A 9 -1.00 -4.99 12.53
N TYR A 10 -0.87 -5.36 13.81
CA TYR A 10 -1.88 -6.11 14.55
C TYR A 10 -2.46 -5.31 15.72
N CYS A 11 -3.77 -5.33 15.87
CA CYS A 11 -4.48 -4.84 17.04
C CYS A 11 -5.28 -5.95 17.73
N ASP A 12 -6.39 -6.38 17.14
CA ASP A 12 -7.26 -7.36 17.78
C ASP A 12 -8.09 -8.22 16.80
N SER A 13 -7.86 -8.08 15.50
CA SER A 13 -8.59 -8.87 14.50
C SER A 13 -8.10 -10.33 14.48
N ASP A 14 -8.95 -11.23 13.99
CA ASP A 14 -8.55 -12.63 13.80
C ASP A 14 -7.44 -12.77 12.76
N LEU A 15 -6.34 -13.43 13.14
CA LEU A 15 -5.19 -13.72 12.30
C LEU A 15 -5.15 -15.17 11.78
N ALA A 16 -6.19 -15.97 11.94
CA ALA A 16 -6.21 -17.38 11.50
C ALA A 16 -5.91 -17.53 9.99
N TRP A 17 -6.30 -16.54 9.18
CA TRP A 17 -5.98 -16.48 7.74
C TRP A 17 -4.48 -16.37 7.43
N LEU A 18 -3.67 -15.84 8.37
CA LEU A 18 -2.26 -15.53 8.11
C LEU A 18 -1.43 -16.80 7.90
N THR A 19 -1.71 -17.86 8.64
CA THR A 19 -1.05 -19.16 8.47
C THR A 19 -1.22 -19.68 7.04
N HIS A 20 -2.46 -19.65 6.53
CA HIS A 20 -2.75 -20.08 5.16
C HIS A 20 -2.02 -19.19 4.11
N TYR A 21 -2.04 -17.87 4.31
CA TYR A 21 -1.36 -16.92 3.44
C TYR A 21 0.15 -17.16 3.37
N VAL A 22 0.80 -17.39 4.53
CA VAL A 22 2.23 -17.68 4.60
C VAL A 22 2.56 -19.02 3.96
N HIS A 23 1.72 -20.04 4.13
CA HIS A 23 1.88 -21.32 3.44
C HIS A 23 1.79 -21.21 1.92
N GLN A 24 0.86 -20.41 1.41
CA GLN A 24 0.79 -20.14 -0.03
C GLN A 24 2.06 -19.46 -0.54
N LEU A 25 2.57 -18.46 0.18
CA LEU A 25 3.85 -17.83 -0.15
C LEU A 25 5.02 -18.82 -0.10
N ALA A 26 5.11 -19.65 0.94
CA ALA A 26 6.17 -20.65 1.07
C ALA A 26 6.15 -21.66 -0.10
N THR A 27 4.97 -22.12 -0.49
CA THR A 27 4.79 -23.03 -1.63
C THR A 27 5.22 -22.37 -2.94
N LEU A 28 4.84 -21.12 -3.15
CA LEU A 28 5.14 -20.36 -4.36
C LEU A 28 6.64 -20.05 -4.48
N THR A 29 7.25 -19.62 -3.38
CA THR A 29 8.65 -19.14 -3.36
C THR A 29 9.66 -20.25 -3.09
N ARG A 30 9.21 -21.39 -2.56
CA ARG A 30 10.03 -22.48 -2.03
C ARG A 30 10.98 -22.01 -0.90
N VAL A 31 10.61 -20.95 -0.22
CA VAL A 31 11.32 -20.38 0.93
C VAL A 31 10.28 -20.14 2.03
N VAL A 32 10.60 -20.48 3.27
CA VAL A 32 9.74 -20.15 4.41
C VAL A 32 9.83 -18.65 4.68
N PRO A 33 8.75 -17.88 4.51
CA PRO A 33 8.77 -16.45 4.80
C PRO A 33 9.04 -16.17 6.27
N THR A 34 9.77 -15.11 6.58
CA THR A 34 9.80 -14.58 7.95
C THR A 34 8.55 -13.76 8.20
N VAL A 35 7.96 -13.88 9.39
CA VAL A 35 6.77 -13.13 9.79
C VAL A 35 7.09 -12.24 10.98
N THR A 36 6.86 -10.94 10.87
CA THR A 36 6.99 -10.02 12.00
C THR A 36 5.63 -9.38 12.29
N ILE A 37 5.09 -9.64 13.48
CA ILE A 37 3.83 -9.10 13.93
C ILE A 37 4.10 -8.01 14.95
N TYR A 38 3.66 -6.81 14.64
CA TYR A 38 3.72 -5.69 15.56
C TYR A 38 2.37 -5.53 16.25
N SER A 39 2.31 -5.96 17.52
CA SER A 39 1.13 -5.80 18.36
C SER A 39 1.05 -4.37 18.89
N LYS A 40 -0.02 -3.68 18.54
CA LYS A 40 -0.23 -2.27 18.88
C LYS A 40 -1.23 -2.05 20.02
N CYS A 41 -2.00 -3.07 20.36
CA CYS A 41 -3.13 -2.98 21.31
C CYS A 41 -2.96 -3.90 22.52
N GLY A 42 -1.72 -4.30 22.84
CA GLY A 42 -1.42 -5.15 24.00
C GLY A 42 -1.95 -6.57 23.87
N LYS A 43 -1.97 -7.12 22.64
CA LYS A 43 -2.47 -8.47 22.34
C LYS A 43 -1.34 -9.44 21.95
N GLU A 44 -0.13 -9.23 22.46
CA GLU A 44 1.05 -10.04 22.12
C GLU A 44 0.85 -11.52 22.45
N SER A 45 0.22 -11.83 23.60
CA SER A 45 -0.06 -13.21 24.02
C SER A 45 -1.01 -13.92 23.05
N THR A 46 -2.05 -13.22 22.57
CA THR A 46 -2.99 -13.74 21.57
C THR A 46 -2.28 -14.01 20.24
N ALA A 47 -1.47 -13.06 19.79
CA ALA A 47 -0.69 -13.25 18.56
C ALA A 47 0.30 -14.42 18.68
N ARG A 48 1.01 -14.58 19.81
CA ARG A 48 1.94 -15.70 20.05
C ARG A 48 1.24 -17.04 20.05
N ALA A 49 0.09 -17.17 20.72
CA ALA A 49 -0.66 -18.41 20.79
C ALA A 49 -1.04 -18.98 19.41
N LEU A 50 -1.24 -18.12 18.40
CA LEU A 50 -1.50 -18.56 17.03
C LEU A 50 -0.31 -19.23 16.36
N PHE A 51 0.91 -18.89 16.78
CA PHE A 51 2.14 -19.39 16.18
C PHE A 51 2.76 -20.54 16.98
N ASP A 52 2.60 -20.52 18.31
CA ASP A 52 3.05 -21.64 19.17
C ASP A 52 2.31 -22.93 18.82
N ALA A 53 1.10 -22.82 18.26
CA ALA A 53 0.34 -23.96 17.73
C ALA A 53 0.79 -24.40 16.33
N SER A 54 1.72 -23.72 15.71
CA SER A 54 2.16 -23.96 14.33
C SER A 54 3.69 -23.93 14.24
N ASP A 55 4.34 -25.06 14.47
CA ASP A 55 5.81 -25.25 14.35
C ASP A 55 6.40 -24.86 12.98
N SER A 56 5.54 -24.53 12.03
CA SER A 56 5.92 -24.25 10.64
C SER A 56 6.18 -22.78 10.31
N LEU A 57 5.91 -21.84 11.22
CA LEU A 57 6.04 -20.41 10.95
C LEU A 57 7.25 -19.80 11.67
N ASN A 58 8.17 -19.21 10.90
CA ASN A 58 9.23 -18.37 11.45
C ASN A 58 8.68 -16.99 11.81
N ALA A 59 7.99 -16.90 12.95
CA ALA A 59 7.27 -15.70 13.37
C ALA A 59 7.85 -15.05 14.63
N SER A 60 7.88 -13.72 14.64
CA SER A 60 8.21 -12.90 15.79
C SER A 60 7.08 -11.93 16.12
N VAL A 61 6.80 -11.73 17.43
CA VAL A 61 5.78 -10.79 17.92
C VAL A 61 6.45 -9.70 18.74
N ILE A 62 6.31 -8.46 18.30
CA ILE A 62 6.94 -7.28 18.88
C ILE A 62 5.84 -6.30 19.32
N SER A 63 5.96 -5.75 20.53
CA SER A 63 5.05 -4.70 21.01
C SER A 63 5.42 -3.34 20.40
N LEU A 64 4.42 -2.60 19.92
CA LEU A 64 4.56 -1.20 19.49
C LEU A 64 3.45 -0.33 20.09
N PRO A 65 3.71 0.95 20.33
CA PRO A 65 2.66 1.90 20.67
C PRO A 65 1.56 1.95 19.61
N ASN A 66 0.31 2.07 20.04
CA ASN A 66 -0.81 2.24 19.10
C ASN A 66 -0.88 3.67 18.58
N THR A 67 -0.01 4.01 17.65
CA THR A 67 0.07 5.32 16.99
C THR A 67 0.10 5.17 15.48
N GLY A 68 -0.40 6.16 14.74
CA GLY A 68 -0.25 6.30 13.29
C GLY A 68 -0.78 5.13 12.46
N ARG A 69 -1.80 4.44 12.93
CA ARG A 69 -2.43 3.30 12.23
C ARG A 69 -1.41 2.20 11.86
N ASN A 70 -1.68 1.41 10.83
CA ASN A 70 -0.73 0.45 10.24
C ASN A 70 0.50 1.14 9.63
N ASP A 71 0.35 2.37 9.17
CA ASP A 71 1.40 3.12 8.47
C ASP A 71 2.62 3.38 9.35
N HIS A 72 2.42 3.66 10.65
CA HIS A 72 3.52 3.76 11.62
C HIS A 72 4.31 2.45 11.73
N THR A 73 3.61 1.32 11.79
CA THR A 73 4.24 -0.01 11.86
C THR A 73 5.16 -0.26 10.67
N TYR A 74 4.71 0.08 9.47
CA TYR A 74 5.48 -0.15 8.25
C TYR A 74 6.72 0.75 8.18
N ALA A 75 6.54 2.04 8.47
CA ALA A 75 7.66 2.97 8.53
C ALA A 75 8.67 2.58 9.63
N HIS A 76 8.19 2.13 10.79
CA HIS A 76 9.03 1.64 11.89
C HIS A 76 9.84 0.41 11.45
N HIS A 77 9.18 -0.59 10.85
CA HIS A 77 9.86 -1.81 10.39
C HIS A 77 10.94 -1.48 9.36
N VAL A 78 10.58 -0.71 8.32
CA VAL A 78 11.53 -0.32 7.29
C VAL A 78 12.71 0.44 7.89
N ARG A 79 12.46 1.43 8.77
CA ARG A 79 13.54 2.20 9.40
C ARG A 79 14.46 1.33 10.25
N THR A 80 13.88 0.41 11.03
CA THR A 80 14.66 -0.47 11.93
C THR A 80 15.51 -1.49 11.15
N HIS A 81 15.01 -1.97 10.02
CA HIS A 81 15.65 -3.03 9.23
C HIS A 81 16.19 -2.56 7.88
N TYR A 82 16.35 -1.26 7.67
CA TYR A 82 16.66 -0.67 6.36
C TYR A 82 17.83 -1.36 5.63
N HIS A 83 18.87 -1.74 6.37
CA HIS A 83 20.05 -2.42 5.83
C HIS A 83 19.97 -3.95 5.85
N SER A 84 18.90 -4.53 6.41
CA SER A 84 18.71 -5.98 6.57
C SER A 84 17.36 -6.49 6.06
N LEU A 85 16.69 -5.71 5.20
CA LEU A 85 15.42 -6.08 4.58
C LEU A 85 15.58 -7.37 3.74
N GLN A 86 14.53 -8.19 3.73
CA GLN A 86 14.43 -9.33 2.82
C GLN A 86 14.21 -8.83 1.38
N ASP A 87 14.46 -9.69 0.39
CA ASP A 87 14.35 -9.31 -1.03
C ASP A 87 12.94 -8.85 -1.40
N VAL A 88 11.92 -9.48 -0.81
CA VAL A 88 10.52 -9.13 -0.97
C VAL A 88 9.89 -8.89 0.41
N MET A 89 9.28 -7.73 0.58
CA MET A 89 8.57 -7.31 1.77
C MET A 89 7.07 -7.23 1.47
N ILE A 90 6.23 -7.82 2.31
CA ILE A 90 4.77 -7.73 2.22
C ILE A 90 4.24 -7.10 3.50
N PHE A 91 3.53 -5.98 3.37
CA PHE A 91 2.98 -5.19 4.46
C PHE A 91 1.46 -5.37 4.52
N ILE A 92 0.96 -5.87 5.65
CA ILE A 92 -0.45 -6.25 5.81
C ILE A 92 -0.96 -5.74 7.16
N LYS A 93 -2.18 -5.23 7.19
CA LYS A 93 -2.89 -4.98 8.45
C LYS A 93 -3.71 -6.21 8.86
N ASP A 94 -4.00 -6.36 10.14
CA ASP A 94 -4.74 -7.49 10.70
C ASP A 94 -6.17 -7.64 10.16
N THR A 95 -6.80 -6.54 9.77
CA THR A 95 -8.11 -6.55 9.12
C THR A 95 -8.09 -7.02 7.66
N TYR A 96 -6.90 -7.31 7.11
CA TYR A 96 -6.78 -7.98 5.82
C TYR A 96 -7.25 -9.44 5.98
N ASN A 97 -8.29 -9.81 5.26
CA ASN A 97 -8.73 -11.19 5.22
C ASN A 97 -8.96 -11.61 3.78
N PRO A 98 -8.11 -12.50 3.24
CA PRO A 98 -8.22 -12.95 1.85
C PRO A 98 -9.55 -13.66 1.55
N ASN A 99 -10.21 -14.17 2.58
CA ASN A 99 -11.49 -14.87 2.46
C ASN A 99 -12.71 -13.99 2.78
N HIS A 100 -12.48 -12.76 3.21
CA HIS A 100 -13.57 -11.88 3.63
C HIS A 100 -14.11 -11.07 2.46
N ARG A 101 -15.36 -11.35 2.09
CA ARG A 101 -16.12 -10.51 1.16
C ARG A 101 -16.81 -9.40 1.95
N GLN A 102 -16.26 -8.22 1.98
CA GLN A 102 -16.92 -7.09 2.62
C GLN A 102 -18.22 -6.72 1.89
N THR A 103 -19.19 -6.21 2.63
CA THR A 103 -20.49 -5.75 2.13
C THR A 103 -20.57 -4.23 2.22
N GLY A 104 -21.07 -3.55 1.18
CA GLY A 104 -21.28 -2.09 1.20
C GLY A 104 -20.40 -1.28 0.24
N LEU A 105 -20.34 0.04 0.42
CA LEU A 105 -19.54 0.97 -0.40
C LEU A 105 -18.03 0.67 -0.39
N TRP A 106 -17.53 0.07 0.68
CA TRP A 106 -16.14 -0.35 0.85
C TRP A 106 -15.72 -1.49 -0.08
N ARG A 107 -16.66 -2.20 -0.69
CA ARG A 107 -16.42 -3.28 -1.66
C ARG A 107 -15.62 -2.84 -2.90
N LEU A 108 -15.55 -1.55 -3.18
CA LEU A 108 -14.80 -1.03 -4.33
C LEU A 108 -13.28 -1.16 -4.17
N PHE A 109 -12.79 -1.37 -2.92
CA PHE A 109 -11.37 -1.40 -2.59
C PHE A 109 -10.91 -2.75 -2.02
N ASP A 110 -11.81 -3.74 -1.90
CA ASP A 110 -11.59 -4.91 -1.07
C ASP A 110 -11.53 -6.23 -1.84
N ASN A 111 -11.31 -6.22 -3.14
CA ASN A 111 -11.00 -7.45 -3.83
C ASN A 111 -9.56 -7.84 -3.55
N VAL A 112 -9.41 -8.81 -2.65
CA VAL A 112 -8.12 -9.42 -2.36
C VAL A 112 -7.60 -10.11 -3.61
N ARG A 113 -6.38 -9.80 -3.96
CA ARG A 113 -5.70 -10.40 -5.10
C ARG A 113 -5.09 -11.75 -4.70
N ALA A 114 -5.04 -12.68 -5.65
CA ALA A 114 -4.35 -13.95 -5.45
C ALA A 114 -2.88 -13.72 -5.09
N VAL A 115 -2.35 -14.50 -4.15
CA VAL A 115 -0.98 -14.39 -3.64
C VAL A 115 0.04 -14.47 -4.77
N GLU A 116 -0.16 -15.41 -5.73
CA GLU A 116 0.70 -15.60 -6.88
C GLU A 116 0.78 -14.36 -7.77
N SER A 117 -0.38 -13.72 -8.00
CA SER A 117 -0.47 -12.50 -8.81
C SER A 117 0.27 -11.35 -8.15
N VAL A 118 0.08 -11.16 -6.83
CA VAL A 118 0.76 -10.10 -6.07
C VAL A 118 2.28 -10.35 -6.05
N TYR A 119 2.70 -11.56 -5.70
CA TYR A 119 4.12 -11.89 -5.63
C TYR A 119 4.80 -11.75 -6.99
N GLY A 120 4.19 -12.28 -8.06
CA GLY A 120 4.71 -12.15 -9.42
C GLY A 120 4.86 -10.69 -9.86
N GLU A 121 3.92 -9.82 -9.50
CA GLU A 121 4.00 -8.38 -9.80
C GLU A 121 5.07 -7.69 -8.95
N VAL A 122 5.20 -7.99 -7.66
CA VAL A 122 6.28 -7.44 -6.82
C VAL A 122 7.65 -7.81 -7.40
N VAL A 123 7.84 -9.07 -7.78
CA VAL A 123 9.13 -9.53 -8.34
C VAL A 123 9.42 -8.88 -9.70
N SER A 124 8.42 -8.71 -10.55
CA SER A 124 8.61 -8.19 -11.92
C SER A 124 8.67 -6.66 -11.99
N LEU A 125 7.95 -5.95 -11.13
CA LEU A 125 7.79 -4.49 -11.17
C LEU A 125 8.38 -3.79 -9.94
N GLY A 126 8.68 -4.53 -8.89
CA GLY A 126 9.19 -4.01 -7.64
C GLY A 126 8.12 -3.56 -6.63
N PHE A 127 6.84 -3.50 -7.03
CA PHE A 127 5.74 -3.07 -6.16
C PHE A 127 4.40 -3.63 -6.62
N ALA A 128 3.52 -3.97 -5.67
CA ALA A 128 2.12 -4.33 -5.93
C ALA A 128 1.20 -3.99 -4.76
N CYS A 129 -0.03 -3.53 -5.06
CA CYS A 129 -1.10 -3.45 -4.06
C CYS A 129 -1.73 -4.84 -3.85
N LEU A 130 -2.07 -5.18 -2.61
CA LEU A 130 -2.72 -6.45 -2.28
C LEU A 130 -4.23 -6.44 -2.58
N TYR A 131 -4.82 -5.27 -2.67
CA TYR A 131 -6.19 -5.11 -3.17
C TYR A 131 -6.15 -4.64 -4.62
N SER A 132 -7.02 -5.19 -5.44
CA SER A 132 -7.33 -4.56 -6.71
C SER A 132 -8.45 -3.55 -6.49
N ALA A 133 -8.34 -2.42 -7.15
CA ALA A 133 -9.49 -1.55 -7.37
C ALA A 133 -10.41 -2.17 -8.44
N ASP A 134 -10.75 -3.46 -8.29
CA ASP A 134 -11.77 -4.07 -9.13
C ASP A 134 -13.09 -3.38 -8.83
N GLY A 135 -13.34 -2.32 -9.58
CA GLY A 135 -14.69 -1.84 -9.69
C GLY A 135 -15.55 -3.03 -10.08
N ARG A 136 -16.44 -3.47 -9.17
CA ARG A 136 -17.54 -4.32 -9.59
C ARG A 136 -18.21 -3.64 -10.77
N GLU A 137 -18.81 -4.44 -11.62
CA GLU A 137 -19.78 -3.95 -12.59
C GLU A 137 -20.65 -2.89 -11.91
N ASN A 138 -20.20 -1.65 -12.00
CA ASN A 138 -21.15 -0.59 -11.94
C ASN A 138 -21.92 -0.66 -13.28
N LYS A 139 -22.99 0.05 -13.41
CA LYS A 139 -23.79 0.12 -14.64
C LYS A 139 -23.00 0.51 -15.91
N HIS A 140 -21.69 0.75 -15.78
CA HIS A 140 -20.78 1.31 -16.76
C HIS A 140 -19.54 0.47 -17.08
N GLY A 141 -19.43 -0.75 -16.50
CA GLY A 141 -18.34 -1.69 -16.81
C GLY A 141 -17.28 -1.86 -15.72
N ARG A 142 -16.37 -2.78 -15.95
CA ARG A 142 -15.34 -3.20 -14.98
C ARG A 142 -14.10 -2.36 -15.11
N VAL A 143 -13.63 -1.80 -14.00
CA VAL A 143 -12.30 -1.19 -13.92
C VAL A 143 -11.39 -2.11 -13.11
N ARG A 144 -10.40 -2.69 -13.77
CA ARG A 144 -9.35 -3.47 -13.11
C ARG A 144 -8.11 -2.60 -12.98
N MET A 145 -7.83 -2.14 -11.77
CA MET A 145 -6.63 -1.36 -11.49
C MET A 145 -5.98 -1.88 -10.23
N HIS A 146 -4.68 -2.16 -10.28
CA HIS A 146 -3.89 -2.60 -9.11
C HIS A 146 -3.65 -1.43 -8.14
N SER A 147 -3.54 -0.23 -8.67
CA SER A 147 -3.49 1.03 -7.94
C SER A 147 -4.39 2.04 -8.63
N VAL A 148 -4.93 2.96 -7.86
CA VAL A 148 -5.72 4.07 -8.42
C VAL A 148 -4.78 5.22 -8.73
N TRP A 149 -4.72 5.63 -10.00
CA TRP A 149 -3.93 6.78 -10.42
C TRP A 149 -4.71 8.06 -10.21
N HIS A 150 -4.09 9.01 -9.53
CA HIS A 150 -4.64 10.33 -9.28
C HIS A 150 -3.84 11.40 -10.00
N ASN A 151 -4.51 12.46 -10.45
CA ASN A 151 -3.81 13.68 -10.78
C ASN A 151 -3.13 14.20 -9.50
N TRP A 152 -1.80 14.44 -9.57
CA TRP A 152 -1.04 14.87 -8.40
C TRP A 152 -1.49 16.22 -7.86
N ASP A 153 -1.83 17.18 -8.73
CA ASP A 153 -2.29 18.51 -8.29
C ASP A 153 -3.57 18.42 -7.48
N ASN A 154 -4.48 17.51 -7.84
CA ASN A 154 -5.69 17.25 -7.08
C ASN A 154 -5.38 16.54 -5.76
N LEU A 155 -4.52 15.52 -5.78
CA LEU A 155 -4.14 14.76 -4.59
C LEU A 155 -3.40 15.63 -3.57
N ARG A 156 -2.59 16.58 -4.00
CA ARG A 156 -1.92 17.56 -3.12
C ARG A 156 -2.89 18.37 -2.28
N GLY A 157 -4.11 18.62 -2.79
CA GLY A 157 -5.19 19.30 -2.07
C GLY A 157 -5.89 18.42 -1.03
N PHE A 158 -5.59 17.14 -0.96
CA PHE A 158 -6.29 16.21 -0.08
C PHE A 158 -6.10 16.56 1.40
N HIS A 159 -7.21 16.58 2.14
CA HIS A 159 -7.28 16.68 3.59
C HIS A 159 -8.63 16.12 4.06
N LEU A 160 -8.69 15.71 5.34
CA LEU A 160 -9.90 15.24 5.98
C LEU A 160 -10.32 16.23 7.08
N ALA A 161 -11.56 16.71 7.04
CA ALA A 161 -12.07 17.56 8.09
C ALA A 161 -12.29 16.80 9.40
N ASN A 162 -12.87 15.60 9.27
CA ASN A 162 -13.14 14.64 10.34
C ASN A 162 -13.04 13.23 9.76
N TYR A 163 -12.82 12.26 10.64
CA TYR A 163 -12.89 10.84 10.30
C TYR A 163 -13.68 10.11 11.39
N PHE A 164 -14.45 9.10 11.01
CA PHE A 164 -15.27 8.34 11.96
C PHE A 164 -14.39 7.71 13.06
N GLY A 165 -14.76 7.92 14.32
CA GLY A 165 -13.99 7.44 15.46
C GLY A 165 -12.70 8.21 15.76
N SER A 166 -12.44 9.34 15.07
CA SER A 166 -11.27 10.17 15.35
C SER A 166 -11.47 11.06 16.57
N GLY A 167 -10.41 11.21 17.38
CA GLY A 167 -10.37 12.12 18.53
C GLY A 167 -10.17 13.59 18.15
N ALA A 168 -10.11 14.46 19.14
CA ALA A 168 -9.86 15.90 18.98
C ALA A 168 -8.53 16.20 18.26
N ASP A 169 -7.54 15.32 18.41
CA ASP A 169 -6.20 15.45 17.84
C ASP A 169 -6.07 14.86 16.42
N PHE A 170 -7.18 14.61 15.75
CA PHE A 170 -7.15 13.99 14.42
C PHE A 170 -6.40 14.82 13.39
N ARG A 171 -6.63 16.14 13.38
CA ARG A 171 -6.16 17.01 12.31
C ARG A 171 -4.64 17.20 12.34
N SER A 172 -4.01 17.11 11.18
CA SER A 172 -2.61 17.45 11.00
C SER A 172 -2.38 18.96 11.20
N ALA A 173 -1.26 19.30 11.85
CA ALA A 173 -0.82 20.69 11.95
C ALA A 173 -0.38 21.27 10.60
N VAL A 174 -0.02 20.42 9.65
CA VAL A 174 0.39 20.80 8.30
C VAL A 174 -0.58 20.19 7.28
N ARG A 175 -1.30 21.04 6.59
CA ARG A 175 -2.37 20.67 5.63
C ARG A 175 -2.28 21.52 4.38
N PRO A 176 -2.71 21.04 3.23
CA PRO A 176 -3.13 19.68 2.90
C PRO A 176 -1.96 18.72 2.70
N LEU A 177 -2.22 17.50 2.19
CA LEU A 177 -1.23 16.45 1.94
C LEU A 177 0.02 16.95 1.23
N GLY A 178 -0.13 17.75 0.18
CA GLY A 178 1.02 18.25 -0.58
C GLY A 178 1.97 19.10 0.27
N ARG A 179 1.45 20.00 1.11
CA ARG A 179 2.28 20.80 2.03
C ARG A 179 2.95 19.93 3.10
N TRP A 180 2.22 18.95 3.61
CA TRP A 180 2.77 18.00 4.57
C TRP A 180 3.89 17.17 3.93
N PHE A 181 3.68 16.67 2.73
CA PHE A 181 4.68 15.89 2.00
C PHE A 181 5.91 16.73 1.65
N ASP A 182 5.73 17.97 1.20
CA ASP A 182 6.84 18.89 0.94
C ASP A 182 7.65 19.15 2.21
N ARG A 183 6.99 19.28 3.37
CA ARG A 183 7.68 19.46 4.66
C ARG A 183 8.49 18.23 5.09
N ILE A 184 7.95 17.02 4.98
CA ILE A 184 8.69 15.83 5.43
C ILE A 184 9.86 15.46 4.52
N ARG A 185 9.85 15.89 3.26
CA ARG A 185 10.96 15.69 2.31
C ARG A 185 11.93 16.88 2.21
N SER A 186 11.62 18.01 2.85
CA SER A 186 12.54 19.16 2.85
C SER A 186 13.88 18.77 3.48
N ASP A 187 14.96 19.37 3.02
CA ASP A 187 16.33 19.15 3.53
C ASP A 187 16.86 17.70 3.41
N ILE A 188 16.20 16.84 2.65
CA ILE A 188 16.75 15.55 2.28
C ILE A 188 17.69 15.78 1.10
N VAL A 189 18.97 15.44 1.30
CA VAL A 189 20.07 15.73 0.35
C VAL A 189 19.87 15.01 -0.97
N GLU A 190 19.26 13.81 -0.96
CA GLU A 190 18.89 13.10 -2.17
C GLU A 190 17.53 13.60 -2.65
N PRO A 191 17.46 14.21 -3.84
CA PRO A 191 16.20 14.74 -4.33
C PRO A 191 15.20 13.60 -4.55
N ILE A 192 14.20 13.54 -3.69
CA ILE A 192 12.98 12.83 -4.05
C ILE A 192 12.34 13.73 -5.11
N GLU A 193 12.57 13.37 -6.37
CA GLU A 193 12.00 14.14 -7.46
C GLU A 193 10.48 14.29 -7.26
N PRO A 194 9.90 15.44 -7.59
CA PRO A 194 8.46 15.59 -7.53
C PRO A 194 7.80 14.48 -8.36
N PRO A 195 6.67 13.96 -7.93
CA PRO A 195 5.91 13.03 -8.74
C PRO A 195 5.60 13.67 -10.10
N GLY A 196 5.45 12.83 -11.12
CA GLY A 196 4.89 13.26 -12.39
C GLY A 196 3.47 13.83 -12.23
N LYS A 197 2.75 14.01 -13.32
CA LYS A 197 1.35 14.47 -13.27
C LYS A 197 0.43 13.48 -12.55
N LEU A 198 0.77 12.20 -12.61
CA LEU A 198 0.00 11.12 -12.01
C LEU A 198 0.73 10.50 -10.81
N TRP A 199 -0.06 10.17 -9.79
CA TRP A 199 0.41 9.56 -8.55
C TRP A 199 -0.43 8.33 -8.23
N PRO A 200 0.16 7.13 -8.07
CA PRO A 200 -0.58 5.94 -7.71
C PRO A 200 -0.91 5.93 -6.20
N VAL A 201 -2.08 5.41 -5.87
CA VAL A 201 -2.53 5.20 -4.49
C VAL A 201 -2.96 3.75 -4.29
N CYS A 202 -2.43 3.13 -3.24
CA CYS A 202 -2.79 1.79 -2.79
C CYS A 202 -3.72 1.92 -1.58
N TYR A 203 -5.02 1.97 -1.83
CA TYR A 203 -5.99 2.08 -0.76
C TYR A 203 -6.01 0.85 0.15
N GLY A 204 -6.30 1.07 1.44
CA GLY A 204 -6.28 0.02 2.45
C GLY A 204 -4.91 -0.23 3.06
N GLY A 205 -3.83 0.32 2.51
CA GLY A 205 -2.50 0.26 3.09
C GLY A 205 -1.92 -1.17 3.16
N ASN A 206 -2.31 -2.06 2.24
CA ASN A 206 -1.72 -3.40 2.12
C ASN A 206 -1.01 -3.50 0.77
N PHE A 207 0.30 -3.77 0.80
CA PHE A 207 1.13 -3.77 -0.40
C PHE A 207 2.37 -4.66 -0.23
N GLY A 208 2.95 -5.04 -1.36
CA GLY A 208 4.28 -5.65 -1.42
C GLY A 208 5.27 -4.74 -2.14
N ALA A 209 6.53 -4.80 -1.74
CA ALA A 209 7.62 -4.08 -2.39
C ALA A 209 8.93 -4.87 -2.32
N THR A 210 9.81 -4.69 -3.29
CA THR A 210 11.17 -5.22 -3.21
C THR A 210 12.04 -4.35 -2.32
N ARG A 211 13.11 -4.94 -1.77
CA ARG A 211 14.14 -4.22 -1.02
C ARG A 211 14.69 -3.03 -1.80
N GLU A 212 14.96 -3.23 -3.08
CA GLU A 212 15.52 -2.18 -3.94
C GLU A 212 14.59 -0.98 -4.04
N ARG A 213 13.26 -1.20 -4.13
CA ARG A 213 12.28 -0.11 -4.14
C ARG A 213 12.20 0.62 -2.83
N ILE A 214 12.26 -0.11 -1.71
CA ILE A 214 12.27 0.49 -0.38
C ILE A 214 13.54 1.30 -0.16
N GLN A 215 14.70 0.78 -0.55
CA GLN A 215 16.00 1.44 -0.40
C GLN A 215 16.25 2.56 -1.44
N ALA A 216 15.48 2.60 -2.53
CA ALA A 216 15.46 3.75 -3.43
C ALA A 216 14.83 5.00 -2.77
N VAL A 217 14.09 4.83 -1.70
CA VAL A 217 13.58 5.93 -0.86
C VAL A 217 14.60 6.19 0.25
N PRO A 218 15.12 7.42 0.40
CA PRO A 218 16.13 7.74 1.40
C PRO A 218 15.73 7.34 2.82
N GLU A 219 16.65 6.76 3.57
CA GLU A 219 16.43 6.31 4.96
C GLU A 219 15.91 7.45 5.85
N ALA A 220 16.39 8.67 5.62
CA ALA A 220 15.94 9.87 6.34
C ALA A 220 14.44 10.14 6.12
N LEU A 221 13.87 9.83 4.95
CA LEU A 221 12.44 10.00 4.71
C LEU A 221 11.62 8.97 5.50
N TRP A 222 12.06 7.73 5.57
CA TRP A 222 11.42 6.70 6.38
C TRP A 222 11.34 7.11 7.85
N GLU A 223 12.44 7.66 8.40
CA GLU A 223 12.46 8.17 9.77
C GLU A 223 11.49 9.34 9.97
N ARG A 224 11.44 10.29 9.04
CA ARG A 224 10.51 11.43 9.12
C ARG A 224 9.04 11.00 9.02
N ILE A 225 8.73 10.02 8.15
CA ILE A 225 7.39 9.43 8.08
C ILE A 225 7.06 8.77 9.43
N ARG A 226 7.95 7.94 9.97
CA ARG A 226 7.77 7.28 11.25
C ARG A 226 7.49 8.28 12.38
N LEU A 227 8.29 9.33 12.49
CA LEU A 227 8.13 10.37 13.52
C LEU A 227 6.82 11.16 13.35
N ALA A 228 6.42 11.47 12.12
CA ALA A 228 5.17 12.17 11.86
C ALA A 228 3.93 11.37 12.28
N LEU A 229 4.07 10.06 12.46
CA LEU A 229 2.98 9.13 12.81
C LEU A 229 2.91 8.78 14.31
N THR A 230 3.70 9.45 15.19
CA THR A 230 3.78 9.09 16.61
C THR A 230 2.76 9.80 17.51
N ARG A 231 2.04 10.79 17.01
CA ARG A 231 1.22 11.69 17.82
C ARG A 231 0.02 11.03 18.49
N ALA A 232 -0.72 10.20 17.75
CA ALA A 232 -1.86 9.42 18.22
C ALA A 232 -2.18 8.30 17.22
N ASP A 233 -3.16 7.43 17.51
CA ASP A 233 -3.51 6.30 16.66
C ASP A 233 -4.10 6.77 15.31
N ASN A 234 -5.36 7.15 15.30
CA ASN A 234 -6.07 7.50 14.07
C ASN A 234 -5.92 9.00 13.78
N ILE A 235 -4.82 9.38 13.16
CA ILE A 235 -4.46 10.75 12.82
C ILE A 235 -4.48 10.99 11.31
N GLU A 236 -4.67 12.24 10.89
CA GLU A 236 -4.76 12.61 9.48
C GLU A 236 -3.48 12.28 8.71
N GLU A 237 -2.33 12.38 9.35
CA GLU A 237 -1.03 11.99 8.77
C GLU A 237 -0.99 10.52 8.33
N GLY A 238 -1.64 9.60 9.05
CA GLY A 238 -1.78 8.21 8.62
C GLY A 238 -2.54 8.09 7.30
N HIS A 239 -3.60 8.89 7.11
CA HIS A 239 -4.32 8.94 5.83
C HIS A 239 -3.49 9.58 4.70
N TYR A 240 -2.57 10.50 5.03
CA TYR A 240 -1.62 11.04 4.05
C TYR A 240 -0.63 9.96 3.62
N VAL A 241 -0.06 9.23 4.58
CA VAL A 241 0.91 8.18 4.32
C VAL A 241 0.31 7.04 3.50
N GLU A 242 -0.92 6.59 3.80
CA GLU A 242 -1.65 5.60 3.00
C GLU A 242 -1.71 6.00 1.51
N ARG A 243 -1.79 7.29 1.21
CA ARG A 243 -1.88 7.82 -0.15
C ARG A 243 -0.54 8.01 -0.83
N ILE A 244 0.56 7.98 -0.09
CA ILE A 244 1.87 8.17 -0.70
C ILE A 244 2.68 6.87 -0.89
N TRP A 245 2.36 5.77 -0.23
CA TRP A 245 3.12 4.52 -0.32
C TRP A 245 3.36 4.07 -1.75
N ALA A 246 2.29 3.96 -2.53
CA ALA A 246 2.40 3.49 -3.91
C ALA A 246 3.23 4.45 -4.78
N GLY A 247 3.10 5.75 -4.58
CA GLY A 247 3.88 6.72 -5.33
C GLY A 247 5.36 6.78 -4.95
N LEU A 248 5.70 6.42 -3.71
CA LEU A 248 7.09 6.31 -3.28
C LEU A 248 7.77 5.04 -3.80
N LEU A 249 7.04 3.93 -3.87
CA LEU A 249 7.58 2.59 -4.09
C LEU A 249 7.37 2.07 -5.51
N ASN A 250 6.33 2.54 -6.22
CA ASN A 250 6.07 2.10 -7.58
C ASN A 250 7.05 2.73 -8.57
N PRO A 251 7.45 2.00 -9.63
CA PRO A 251 8.18 2.62 -10.74
C PRO A 251 7.42 3.81 -11.29
N ARG A 252 8.16 4.84 -11.70
CA ARG A 252 7.57 5.96 -12.43
C ARG A 252 7.04 5.51 -13.77
N LEU A 253 5.94 6.11 -14.17
CA LEU A 253 5.47 6.00 -15.55
C LEU A 253 6.49 6.60 -16.51
N SER A 254 6.61 6.00 -17.68
CA SER A 254 7.27 6.69 -18.79
C SER A 254 6.46 7.94 -19.18
N PRO A 255 7.08 8.98 -19.76
CA PRO A 255 6.33 10.15 -20.23
C PRO A 255 5.21 9.81 -21.23
N GLN A 256 5.41 8.76 -22.04
CA GLN A 256 4.40 8.26 -22.99
C GLN A 256 3.22 7.64 -22.25
N ASP A 257 3.49 6.80 -21.26
CA ASP A 257 2.44 6.14 -20.46
C ASP A 257 1.68 7.15 -19.61
N GLU A 258 2.37 8.13 -19.04
CA GLU A 258 1.74 9.20 -18.28
C GLU A 258 0.80 10.02 -19.17
N THR A 259 1.23 10.37 -20.38
CA THR A 259 0.40 11.08 -21.36
C THR A 259 -0.82 10.26 -21.73
N LEU A 260 -0.63 8.97 -22.02
CA LEU A 260 -1.73 8.06 -22.36
C LEU A 260 -2.78 8.00 -21.24
N LEU A 261 -2.35 7.88 -19.99
CA LEU A 261 -3.27 7.84 -18.84
C LEU A 261 -3.98 9.17 -18.60
N VAL A 262 -3.30 10.30 -18.79
CA VAL A 262 -3.89 11.63 -18.68
C VAL A 262 -4.94 11.86 -19.75
N ASP A 263 -4.67 11.47 -21.00
CA ASP A 263 -5.59 11.64 -22.13
C ASP A 263 -6.86 10.80 -21.97
N HIS A 264 -6.78 9.67 -21.26
CA HIS A 264 -7.95 8.88 -20.89
C HIS A 264 -8.73 9.41 -19.68
N ARG A 265 -8.41 10.61 -19.18
CA ARG A 265 -9.11 11.33 -18.12
C ARG A 265 -9.26 10.58 -16.79
N PHE A 266 -8.21 9.90 -16.35
CA PHE A 266 -8.13 9.36 -15.00
C PHE A 266 -7.87 10.46 -13.96
N ASP A 267 -8.75 11.47 -13.90
CA ASP A 267 -8.43 12.72 -13.21
C ASP A 267 -8.41 12.61 -11.69
N ASN A 268 -9.19 11.72 -11.08
CA ASN A 268 -9.18 11.45 -9.64
C ASN A 268 -10.25 10.42 -9.23
N ILE A 269 -10.20 9.98 -7.96
CA ILE A 269 -11.16 9.04 -7.38
C ILE A 269 -12.60 9.56 -7.39
N PHE A 270 -12.82 10.89 -7.34
CA PHE A 270 -14.15 11.46 -7.39
C PHE A 270 -14.80 11.30 -8.77
N ASN A 271 -14.02 11.36 -9.83
CA ASN A 271 -14.50 11.03 -11.17
C ASN A 271 -14.82 9.55 -11.32
N PHE A 272 -14.03 8.70 -10.68
CA PHE A 272 -14.31 7.27 -10.55
C PHE A 272 -15.69 7.03 -9.91
N PHE A 273 -15.98 7.68 -8.79
CA PHE A 273 -17.28 7.56 -8.11
C PHE A 273 -18.44 8.22 -8.86
N ARG A 274 -18.19 9.23 -9.67
CA ARG A 274 -19.23 9.91 -10.47
C ARG A 274 -19.54 9.21 -11.78
N GLY A 275 -18.91 8.08 -12.06
CA GLY A 275 -19.17 7.31 -13.28
C GLY A 275 -18.67 8.01 -14.53
N ALA A 276 -17.49 8.63 -14.48
CA ALA A 276 -16.79 9.14 -15.66
C ALA A 276 -16.64 8.01 -16.68
N GLY A 277 -17.51 8.02 -17.66
CA GLY A 277 -18.03 6.84 -18.33
C GLY A 277 -17.12 6.07 -19.28
N ASP A 278 -15.85 6.39 -19.47
CA ASP A 278 -15.04 5.74 -20.51
C ASP A 278 -13.80 4.98 -19.99
N MET A 279 -13.71 4.76 -18.66
CA MET A 279 -12.64 3.94 -18.09
C MET A 279 -12.65 2.48 -18.59
N ASN A 280 -13.76 2.05 -19.20
CA ASN A 280 -13.92 0.70 -19.74
C ASN A 280 -13.10 0.40 -21.01
N LYS A 281 -12.59 1.42 -21.67
CA LYS A 281 -11.87 1.28 -22.94
C LYS A 281 -10.37 1.18 -22.77
N CYS A 282 -9.83 1.49 -21.60
CA CYS A 282 -8.40 1.50 -21.36
C CYS A 282 -8.01 0.54 -20.25
N ASP A 283 -7.30 -0.51 -20.62
CA ASP A 283 -6.49 -1.34 -19.72
C ASP A 283 -5.07 -0.76 -19.61
N CYS A 284 -4.99 0.56 -19.55
CA CYS A 284 -3.74 1.30 -19.65
C CYS A 284 -2.79 1.00 -18.49
N ALA A 285 -3.31 0.84 -17.27
CA ALA A 285 -2.50 0.49 -16.11
C ALA A 285 -1.83 -0.88 -16.28
N THR A 286 -2.55 -1.88 -16.77
CA THR A 286 -2.00 -3.22 -17.02
C THR A 286 -1.03 -3.25 -18.20
N ARG A 287 -1.29 -2.52 -19.26
CA ARG A 287 -0.37 -2.42 -20.40
C ARG A 287 0.93 -1.73 -20.03
N THR A 288 0.86 -0.65 -19.27
CA THR A 288 2.02 0.11 -18.78
C THR A 288 2.92 -0.76 -17.92
N LEU A 289 2.32 -1.54 -17.01
CA LEU A 289 3.06 -2.37 -16.07
C LEU A 289 3.72 -3.60 -16.72
N HIS A 290 3.21 -4.10 -17.83
CA HIS A 290 3.74 -5.32 -18.48
C HIS A 290 4.76 -5.08 -19.59
N GLY A 291 5.10 -3.83 -19.90
CA GLY A 291 6.15 -3.50 -20.87
C GLY A 291 5.99 -4.16 -22.26
N LYS A 292 4.79 -4.62 -22.61
CA LYS A 292 4.53 -5.19 -23.93
C LYS A 292 4.41 -4.06 -24.93
N ASN A 293 5.47 -3.87 -25.69
CA ASN A 293 5.46 -3.09 -26.93
C ASN A 293 4.47 -3.76 -27.92
N ASN A 294 3.20 -3.46 -27.78
CA ASN A 294 2.26 -3.74 -28.86
C ASN A 294 2.35 -2.58 -29.86
N THR A 295 3.11 -2.80 -30.93
CA THR A 295 3.26 -1.90 -32.08
C THR A 295 2.08 -1.99 -33.06
N GLU A 296 0.93 -2.49 -32.66
CA GLU A 296 -0.26 -2.47 -33.50
C GLU A 296 -1.09 -1.22 -33.18
N PRO A 297 -1.37 -0.37 -34.19
CA PRO A 297 -2.29 0.74 -34.04
C PRO A 297 -3.72 0.19 -33.80
N PRO A 298 -4.57 0.88 -33.03
CA PRO A 298 -5.95 0.50 -32.87
C PRO A 298 -6.70 0.56 -34.21
N PRO A 299 -7.69 -0.29 -34.41
CA PRO A 299 -8.52 -0.28 -35.61
C PRO A 299 -9.33 1.00 -35.78
#